data_37e38bfce7db85b6b483cef944129e80
#
_entry.id   37e38bfce7db85b6b483cef944129e80
#
_cell.length_a   1.000
_cell.length_b   1.000
_cell.length_c   1.000
_cell.angle_alpha   90.00
_cell.angle_beta   90.00
_cell.angle_gamma   90.00
#
_symmetry.space_group_name_H-M   'P 1'
#
loop_
_entity.id
_entity.type
_entity.pdbx_description
1 polymer ?
#
loop_
_entity_poly.entity_id
_entity_poly.type
_entity_poly.pdbx_seq_one_letter_code
_entity_poly.pdbx_strand_id
1 'polypeptide(L)'
;MRERTIASHYARAALGGARRAGYDCSTLLQQLGITPELLAEPRARIAPEQFTRLLQMLWRALDDEYLGFADAPSKRGTFAMMCHALIHCRTLEKALERGLLFYSLFPQGPRWRLSREGDMARLSLDDSQLWDPDHFLSESLLVIWHRLGSWLIGQRIRLEQASFRYPMPAHASEYDLLFPCPLVFSAASSSLVFHSRYLSLPLLQDERTLKHFLERSPADLLSRPDEGDSLSSQIRRLLSRDRTPWPDLEAVAQHLHISPQTLRRHLREEGTSFQALKDELRRDIAIFHLGRADLSLQEIAEQLGFSEPSAFHRAFKKWTGVTPGAYRAQES
;
A
#
# COMPACT_ATOMS: atom_id res chain seq x y z
N MET A 1 8.84 13.20 -5.11
CA MET A 1 8.49 12.61 -3.80
C MET A 1 8.94 11.17 -3.87
N ARG A 2 9.86 10.73 -3.02
CA ARG A 2 10.37 9.35 -3.04
C ARG A 2 9.32 8.46 -2.42
N GLU A 3 8.84 7.47 -3.17
CA GLU A 3 7.76 6.60 -2.76
C GLU A 3 8.27 5.56 -1.75
N ARG A 4 7.42 5.15 -0.84
CA ARG A 4 7.73 4.17 0.20
C ARG A 4 7.83 2.78 -0.40
N THR A 5 8.81 2.00 0.02
CA THR A 5 8.96 0.60 -0.43
C THR A 5 7.85 -0.29 0.13
N ILE A 6 7.62 -1.40 -0.55
CA ILE A 6 6.57 -2.39 -0.26
C ILE A 6 7.22 -3.65 0.30
N ALA A 7 6.66 -4.22 1.37
CA ALA A 7 7.16 -5.46 1.94
C ALA A 7 7.11 -6.59 0.89
N SER A 8 8.17 -7.40 0.79
CA SER A 8 8.25 -8.53 -0.13
C SER A 8 7.14 -9.55 0.07
N HIS A 9 6.56 -9.58 1.28
CA HIS A 9 5.37 -10.37 1.59
C HIS A 9 4.23 -10.12 0.58
N TYR A 10 3.92 -8.85 0.26
CA TYR A 10 2.84 -8.52 -0.69
C TYR A 10 3.13 -9.02 -2.10
N ALA A 11 4.39 -8.93 -2.55
CA ALA A 11 4.77 -9.49 -3.85
C ALA A 11 4.63 -11.02 -3.87
N ARG A 12 5.07 -11.69 -2.79
CA ARG A 12 4.94 -13.14 -2.63
C ARG A 12 3.48 -13.57 -2.60
N ALA A 13 2.65 -12.86 -1.84
CA ALA A 13 1.23 -13.14 -1.70
C ALA A 13 0.49 -12.94 -3.04
N ALA A 14 0.77 -11.85 -3.77
CA ALA A 14 0.18 -11.60 -5.10
C ALA A 14 0.43 -12.73 -6.11
N LEU A 15 1.56 -13.46 -5.98
CA LEU A 15 1.87 -14.62 -6.83
C LEU A 15 1.05 -15.87 -6.47
N GLY A 16 0.41 -15.91 -5.30
CA GLY A 16 -0.29 -17.09 -4.79
C GLY A 16 -1.40 -17.58 -5.72
N GLY A 17 -2.28 -16.67 -6.17
CA GLY A 17 -3.36 -17.01 -7.09
C GLY A 17 -2.87 -17.43 -8.48
N ALA A 18 -1.84 -16.77 -9.01
CA ALA A 18 -1.23 -17.16 -10.29
C ALA A 18 -0.65 -18.57 -10.24
N ARG A 19 0.03 -18.93 -9.16
CA ARG A 19 0.56 -20.28 -8.93
C ARG A 19 -0.57 -21.31 -8.78
N ARG A 20 -1.64 -20.97 -8.08
CA ARG A 20 -2.85 -21.80 -8.00
C ARG A 20 -3.43 -22.09 -9.38
N ALA A 21 -3.44 -21.08 -10.27
CA ALA A 21 -3.88 -21.21 -11.65
C ALA A 21 -2.87 -21.95 -12.55
N GLY A 22 -1.75 -22.46 -12.02
CA GLY A 22 -0.73 -23.19 -12.77
C GLY A 22 0.21 -22.31 -13.59
N TYR A 23 0.23 -20.99 -13.35
CA TYR A 23 1.10 -20.07 -14.07
C TYR A 23 2.52 -20.09 -13.48
N ASP A 24 3.53 -20.28 -14.34
CA ASP A 24 4.94 -20.15 -13.96
C ASP A 24 5.35 -18.68 -13.92
N CYS A 25 5.59 -18.19 -12.72
CA CYS A 25 5.98 -16.80 -12.48
C CYS A 25 7.50 -16.54 -12.65
N SER A 26 8.33 -17.53 -12.98
CA SER A 26 9.78 -17.43 -12.97
C SER A 26 10.30 -16.35 -13.93
N THR A 27 9.84 -16.39 -15.17
CA THR A 27 10.22 -15.39 -16.20
C THR A 27 9.79 -13.98 -15.82
N LEU A 28 8.59 -13.84 -15.24
CA LEU A 28 8.03 -12.57 -14.80
C LEU A 28 8.88 -11.97 -13.67
N LEU A 29 9.24 -12.78 -12.69
CA LEU A 29 10.08 -12.36 -11.57
C LEU A 29 11.48 -11.96 -12.04
N GLN A 30 12.06 -12.72 -12.96
CA GLN A 30 13.35 -12.40 -13.57
C GLN A 30 13.34 -11.04 -14.29
N GLN A 31 12.29 -10.75 -15.07
CA GLN A 31 12.13 -9.46 -15.75
C GLN A 31 11.98 -8.26 -14.80
N LEU A 32 11.57 -8.52 -13.57
CA LEU A 32 11.40 -7.50 -12.53
C LEU A 32 12.59 -7.41 -11.56
N GLY A 33 13.61 -8.26 -11.73
CA GLY A 33 14.74 -8.34 -10.80
C GLY A 33 14.32 -8.79 -9.39
N ILE A 34 13.24 -9.57 -9.27
CA ILE A 34 12.73 -10.08 -7.99
C ILE A 34 13.15 -11.54 -7.83
N THR A 35 14.15 -11.80 -7.00
CA THR A 35 14.65 -13.17 -6.81
C THR A 35 13.85 -13.96 -5.77
N PRO A 36 13.90 -15.29 -5.84
CA PRO A 36 13.30 -16.14 -4.81
C PRO A 36 13.80 -15.85 -3.40
N GLU A 37 15.10 -15.53 -3.25
CA GLU A 37 15.72 -15.18 -1.98
C GLU A 37 15.14 -13.88 -1.39
N LEU A 38 14.92 -12.87 -2.26
CA LEU A 38 14.29 -11.61 -1.86
C LEU A 38 12.84 -11.84 -1.39
N LEU A 39 12.10 -12.70 -2.09
CA LEU A 39 10.72 -13.04 -1.70
C LEU A 39 10.66 -13.88 -0.40
N ALA A 40 11.70 -14.68 -0.14
CA ALA A 40 11.76 -15.51 1.06
C ALA A 40 12.17 -14.74 2.32
N GLU A 41 12.89 -13.62 2.18
CA GLU A 41 13.35 -12.82 3.33
C GLU A 41 12.20 -11.96 3.90
N PRO A 42 11.76 -12.19 5.15
CA PRO A 42 10.60 -11.50 5.73
C PRO A 42 10.76 -9.99 5.85
N ARG A 43 12.01 -9.49 5.97
CA ARG A 43 12.30 -8.05 6.09
C ARG A 43 12.59 -7.38 4.76
N ALA A 44 12.67 -8.16 3.67
CA ALA A 44 12.94 -7.62 2.36
C ALA A 44 11.77 -6.75 1.87
N ARG A 45 12.11 -5.79 1.04
CA ARG A 45 11.14 -4.84 0.46
C ARG A 45 11.50 -4.63 -1.00
N ILE A 46 10.53 -4.26 -1.80
CA ILE A 46 10.70 -3.95 -3.22
C ILE A 46 10.26 -2.50 -3.51
N ALA A 47 10.72 -1.96 -4.62
CA ALA A 47 10.30 -0.66 -5.07
C ALA A 47 8.81 -0.66 -5.47
N PRO A 48 8.06 0.45 -5.24
CA PRO A 48 6.66 0.56 -5.63
C PRO A 48 6.45 0.30 -7.12
N GLU A 49 7.38 0.75 -7.97
CA GLU A 49 7.34 0.54 -9.41
C GLU A 49 7.46 -0.94 -9.78
N GLN A 50 8.33 -1.69 -9.09
CA GLN A 50 8.44 -3.14 -9.28
C GLN A 50 7.14 -3.84 -8.92
N PHE A 51 6.52 -3.46 -7.80
CA PHE A 51 5.24 -4.02 -7.37
C PHE A 51 4.10 -3.68 -8.33
N THR A 52 4.01 -2.41 -8.77
CA THR A 52 3.04 -1.98 -9.78
C THR A 52 3.17 -2.79 -11.07
N ARG A 53 4.41 -2.95 -11.57
CA ARG A 53 4.69 -3.74 -12.78
C ARG A 53 4.36 -5.22 -12.56
N LEU A 54 4.67 -5.79 -11.39
CA LEU A 54 4.31 -7.16 -11.03
C LEU A 54 2.80 -7.39 -11.17
N LEU A 55 1.98 -6.56 -10.55
CA LEU A 55 0.52 -6.67 -10.64
C LEU A 55 0.02 -6.54 -12.08
N GLN A 56 0.52 -5.55 -12.83
CA GLN A 56 0.13 -5.34 -14.22
C GLN A 56 0.49 -6.52 -15.12
N MET A 57 1.66 -7.14 -14.90
CA MET A 57 2.07 -8.32 -15.65
C MET A 57 1.23 -9.54 -15.30
N LEU A 58 0.91 -9.74 -14.01
CA LEU A 58 0.03 -10.82 -13.55
C LEU A 58 -1.39 -10.66 -14.13
N TRP A 59 -1.98 -9.48 -14.10
CA TRP A 59 -3.29 -9.23 -14.72
C TRP A 59 -3.30 -9.51 -16.21
N ARG A 60 -2.20 -9.18 -16.92
CA ARG A 60 -2.06 -9.48 -18.35
C ARG A 60 -1.94 -10.98 -18.62
N ALA A 61 -1.13 -11.66 -17.81
CA ALA A 61 -0.85 -13.08 -17.98
C ALA A 61 -2.08 -13.94 -17.69
N LEU A 62 -2.87 -13.58 -16.69
CA LEU A 62 -4.04 -14.34 -16.25
C LEU A 62 -5.35 -13.88 -16.91
N ASP A 63 -5.38 -12.70 -17.55
CA ASP A 63 -6.60 -11.97 -17.95
C ASP A 63 -7.60 -11.84 -16.81
N ASP A 64 -7.09 -11.63 -15.57
CA ASP A 64 -7.86 -11.66 -14.34
C ASP A 64 -7.40 -10.60 -13.35
N GLU A 65 -8.29 -9.65 -13.00
CA GLU A 65 -8.03 -8.61 -11.99
C GLU A 65 -8.07 -9.16 -10.54
N TYR A 66 -8.62 -10.37 -10.34
CA TYR A 66 -8.55 -11.08 -9.06
C TYR A 66 -7.32 -11.99 -8.94
N LEU A 67 -6.42 -11.98 -9.93
CA LEU A 67 -5.12 -12.67 -9.88
C LEU A 67 -5.21 -14.18 -9.58
N GLY A 68 -6.33 -14.84 -9.90
CA GLY A 68 -6.55 -16.25 -9.61
C GLY A 68 -7.00 -16.57 -8.19
N PHE A 69 -7.35 -15.56 -7.39
CA PHE A 69 -7.84 -15.76 -6.02
C PHE A 69 -9.33 -16.10 -5.93
N ALA A 70 -10.10 -15.85 -6.99
CA ALA A 70 -11.50 -16.25 -7.09
C ALA A 70 -11.67 -17.45 -8.04
N ASP A 71 -12.79 -18.16 -7.93
CA ASP A 71 -13.09 -19.32 -8.79
C ASP A 71 -13.46 -18.91 -10.22
N ALA A 72 -13.92 -17.66 -10.41
CA ALA A 72 -14.09 -17.08 -11.73
C ALA A 72 -13.27 -15.78 -11.87
N PRO A 73 -12.66 -15.57 -13.05
CA PRO A 73 -11.82 -14.39 -13.26
C PRO A 73 -12.66 -13.11 -13.35
N SER A 74 -12.15 -12.03 -12.79
CA SER A 74 -12.56 -10.67 -13.11
C SER A 74 -11.74 -10.19 -14.30
N LYS A 75 -12.31 -10.25 -15.49
CA LYS A 75 -11.58 -9.90 -16.73
C LYS A 75 -10.99 -8.51 -16.67
N ARG A 76 -9.83 -8.35 -17.28
CA ARG A 76 -9.17 -7.05 -17.40
C ARG A 76 -10.09 -6.00 -18.03
N GLY A 77 -10.15 -4.84 -17.40
CA GLY A 77 -11.06 -3.76 -17.76
C GLY A 77 -12.34 -3.72 -16.94
N THR A 78 -12.62 -4.75 -16.14
CA THR A 78 -13.79 -4.77 -15.24
C THR A 78 -13.77 -3.59 -14.26
N PHE A 79 -12.62 -3.34 -13.61
CA PHE A 79 -12.44 -2.19 -12.72
C PHE A 79 -12.61 -0.85 -13.46
N ALA A 80 -12.04 -0.73 -14.66
CA ALA A 80 -12.18 0.49 -15.47
C ALA A 80 -13.64 0.76 -15.86
N MET A 81 -14.36 -0.27 -16.33
CA MET A 81 -15.78 -0.15 -16.68
C MET A 81 -16.64 0.19 -15.47
N MET A 82 -16.35 -0.37 -14.32
CA MET A 82 -16.99 0.02 -13.07
C MET A 82 -16.74 1.51 -12.77
N CYS A 83 -15.49 1.99 -12.85
CA CYS A 83 -15.18 3.40 -12.62
C CYS A 83 -15.92 4.33 -13.60
N HIS A 84 -16.04 3.98 -14.88
CA HIS A 84 -16.88 4.74 -15.85
C HIS A 84 -18.35 4.77 -15.44
N ALA A 85 -18.87 3.68 -14.85
CA ALA A 85 -20.24 3.69 -14.33
C ALA A 85 -20.41 4.60 -13.10
N LEU A 86 -19.35 4.77 -12.29
CA LEU A 86 -19.41 5.58 -11.05
C LEU A 86 -19.30 7.08 -11.30
N ILE A 87 -18.47 7.51 -12.27
CA ILE A 87 -18.05 8.91 -12.41
C ILE A 87 -19.20 9.89 -12.57
N HIS A 88 -20.35 9.45 -13.07
CA HIS A 88 -21.56 10.25 -13.27
C HIS A 88 -22.50 10.24 -12.06
N CYS A 89 -22.13 9.61 -10.94
CA CYS A 89 -22.94 9.65 -9.73
C CYS A 89 -22.83 11.04 -9.07
N ARG A 90 -23.92 11.45 -8.39
CA ARG A 90 -23.95 12.77 -7.75
C ARG A 90 -23.21 12.79 -6.42
N THR A 91 -23.25 11.69 -5.67
CA THR A 91 -22.67 11.59 -4.32
C THR A 91 -21.85 10.31 -4.20
N LEU A 92 -20.93 10.29 -3.21
CA LEU A 92 -20.14 9.09 -2.89
C LEU A 92 -21.03 7.89 -2.58
N GLU A 93 -22.14 8.08 -1.84
CA GLU A 93 -23.07 6.99 -1.55
C GLU A 93 -23.57 6.32 -2.84
N LYS A 94 -24.07 7.13 -3.78
CA LYS A 94 -24.58 6.61 -5.06
C LYS A 94 -23.49 5.95 -5.90
N ALA A 95 -22.26 6.44 -5.81
CA ALA A 95 -21.13 5.81 -6.45
C ALA A 95 -20.82 4.44 -5.81
N LEU A 96 -20.68 4.38 -4.49
CA LEU A 96 -20.45 3.12 -3.80
C LEU A 96 -21.58 2.11 -4.07
N GLU A 97 -22.85 2.49 -3.86
CA GLU A 97 -24.00 1.60 -4.14
C GLU A 97 -23.96 1.03 -5.55
N ARG A 98 -23.68 1.88 -6.56
CA ARG A 98 -23.60 1.47 -7.98
C ARG A 98 -22.42 0.52 -8.22
N GLY A 99 -21.27 0.77 -7.63
CA GLY A 99 -20.10 -0.10 -7.76
C GLY A 99 -20.30 -1.45 -7.09
N LEU A 100 -20.94 -1.47 -5.91
CA LEU A 100 -21.30 -2.72 -5.24
C LEU A 100 -22.33 -3.51 -6.04
N LEU A 101 -23.33 -2.84 -6.62
CA LEU A 101 -24.30 -3.44 -7.52
C LEU A 101 -23.61 -3.99 -8.77
N PHE A 102 -22.68 -3.26 -9.38
CA PHE A 102 -21.89 -3.73 -10.53
C PHE A 102 -21.18 -5.04 -10.21
N TYR A 103 -20.44 -5.11 -9.10
CA TYR A 103 -19.75 -6.35 -8.71
C TYR A 103 -20.70 -7.48 -8.29
N SER A 104 -21.92 -7.19 -7.85
CA SER A 104 -22.91 -8.23 -7.54
C SER A 104 -23.40 -9.00 -8.79
N LEU A 105 -23.13 -8.48 -10.00
CA LEU A 105 -23.37 -9.18 -11.26
C LEU A 105 -22.41 -10.35 -11.48
N PHE A 106 -21.32 -10.43 -10.71
CA PHE A 106 -20.32 -11.49 -10.78
C PHE A 106 -20.51 -12.45 -9.58
N PRO A 107 -21.26 -13.54 -9.73
CA PRO A 107 -21.74 -14.35 -8.60
C PRO A 107 -20.62 -15.06 -7.82
N GLN A 108 -19.44 -15.24 -8.44
CA GLN A 108 -18.30 -15.94 -7.85
C GLN A 108 -17.19 -14.97 -7.35
N GLY A 109 -17.47 -13.66 -7.33
CA GLY A 109 -16.58 -12.64 -6.80
C GLY A 109 -16.88 -12.29 -5.35
N PRO A 110 -16.04 -11.43 -4.75
CA PRO A 110 -16.24 -10.92 -3.40
C PRO A 110 -17.54 -10.13 -3.31
N ARG A 111 -18.26 -10.30 -2.21
CA ARG A 111 -19.54 -9.61 -1.99
C ARG A 111 -19.36 -8.45 -1.04
N TRP A 112 -20.09 -7.39 -1.30
CA TRP A 112 -19.96 -6.14 -0.59
C TRP A 112 -21.30 -5.69 0.01
N ARG A 113 -21.22 -5.00 1.13
CA ARG A 113 -22.37 -4.35 1.75
C ARG A 113 -21.97 -2.98 2.27
N LEU A 114 -22.75 -1.96 1.94
CA LEU A 114 -22.71 -0.65 2.59
C LEU A 114 -23.87 -0.56 3.58
N SER A 115 -23.59 -0.22 4.83
CA SER A 115 -24.60 0.00 5.88
C SER A 115 -24.31 1.29 6.64
N ARG A 116 -25.35 1.83 7.27
CA ARG A 116 -25.24 3.00 8.16
C ARG A 116 -25.73 2.62 9.56
N GLU A 117 -25.00 3.06 10.57
CA GLU A 117 -25.32 2.90 11.97
C GLU A 117 -25.07 4.24 12.68
N GLY A 118 -26.13 5.03 12.91
CA GLY A 118 -26.00 6.40 13.42
C GLY A 118 -25.17 7.28 12.46
N ASP A 119 -24.15 7.92 13.00
CA ASP A 119 -23.24 8.79 12.25
C ASP A 119 -22.12 8.02 11.52
N MET A 120 -22.11 6.70 11.61
CA MET A 120 -21.09 5.87 10.97
C MET A 120 -21.64 5.15 9.75
N ALA A 121 -20.76 4.98 8.77
CA ALA A 121 -20.95 4.12 7.62
C ALA A 121 -19.96 2.96 7.68
N ARG A 122 -20.41 1.77 7.30
CA ARG A 122 -19.60 0.56 7.25
C ARG A 122 -19.63 -0.03 5.85
N LEU A 123 -18.44 -0.18 5.24
CA LEU A 123 -18.26 -0.94 4.01
C LEU A 123 -17.69 -2.32 4.37
N SER A 124 -18.49 -3.36 4.22
CA SER A 124 -18.12 -4.73 4.58
C SER A 124 -17.85 -5.58 3.35
N LEU A 125 -16.83 -6.41 3.45
CA LEU A 125 -16.42 -7.42 2.46
C LEU A 125 -16.76 -8.82 2.99
N ASP A 126 -17.48 -9.59 2.20
CA ASP A 126 -17.56 -11.04 2.34
C ASP A 126 -16.61 -11.68 1.33
N ASP A 127 -15.50 -12.17 1.86
CA ASP A 127 -14.40 -12.81 1.14
C ASP A 127 -14.46 -14.35 1.25
N SER A 128 -15.56 -14.91 1.71
CA SER A 128 -15.72 -16.35 1.96
C SER A 128 -15.59 -17.22 0.71
N GLN A 129 -15.78 -16.64 -0.46
CA GLN A 129 -15.65 -17.30 -1.78
C GLN A 129 -14.25 -17.16 -2.38
N LEU A 130 -13.31 -16.50 -1.68
CA LEU A 130 -11.95 -16.31 -2.18
C LEU A 130 -11.01 -17.39 -1.63
N TRP A 131 -10.11 -17.87 -2.45
CA TRP A 131 -8.94 -18.61 -2.03
C TRP A 131 -7.81 -17.60 -1.77
N ASP A 132 -7.73 -17.07 -0.57
CA ASP A 132 -6.82 -15.97 -0.21
C ASP A 132 -6.10 -16.27 1.12
N PRO A 133 -5.20 -17.28 1.14
CA PRO A 133 -4.57 -17.76 2.36
C PRO A 133 -3.69 -16.72 3.05
N ASP A 134 -3.12 -15.79 2.29
CA ASP A 134 -2.28 -14.69 2.78
C ASP A 134 -3.06 -13.37 2.93
N HIS A 135 -4.39 -13.39 2.73
CA HIS A 135 -5.32 -12.26 2.81
C HIS A 135 -5.04 -11.10 1.86
N PHE A 136 -4.21 -11.33 0.85
CA PHE A 136 -3.71 -10.31 -0.09
C PHE A 136 -4.83 -9.65 -0.90
N LEU A 137 -5.74 -10.45 -1.48
CA LEU A 137 -6.83 -9.89 -2.30
C LEU A 137 -7.83 -9.16 -1.42
N SER A 138 -8.19 -9.73 -0.26
CA SER A 138 -9.10 -9.12 0.71
C SER A 138 -8.61 -7.75 1.19
N GLU A 139 -7.34 -7.65 1.57
CA GLU A 139 -6.68 -6.39 1.95
C GLU A 139 -6.64 -5.39 0.78
N SER A 140 -6.23 -5.87 -0.40
CA SER A 140 -6.13 -5.05 -1.61
C SER A 140 -7.47 -4.45 -2.00
N LEU A 141 -8.54 -5.21 -1.92
CA LEU A 141 -9.89 -4.75 -2.24
C LEU A 141 -10.38 -3.68 -1.26
N LEU A 142 -10.12 -3.84 0.04
CA LEU A 142 -10.45 -2.80 1.04
C LEU A 142 -9.67 -1.51 0.77
N VAL A 143 -8.37 -1.61 0.47
CA VAL A 143 -7.53 -0.46 0.12
C VAL A 143 -8.03 0.22 -1.16
N ILE A 144 -8.35 -0.56 -2.19
CA ILE A 144 -8.85 -0.02 -3.48
C ILE A 144 -10.14 0.76 -3.27
N TRP A 145 -11.13 0.21 -2.57
CA TRP A 145 -12.40 0.89 -2.33
C TRP A 145 -12.25 2.17 -1.48
N HIS A 146 -11.42 2.11 -0.44
CA HIS A 146 -11.12 3.28 0.40
C HIS A 146 -10.48 4.42 -0.42
N ARG A 147 -9.47 4.08 -1.21
CA ARG A 147 -8.71 5.07 -1.99
C ARG A 147 -9.49 5.57 -3.19
N LEU A 148 -10.25 4.71 -3.87
CA LEU A 148 -11.17 5.11 -4.92
C LEU A 148 -12.23 6.08 -4.38
N GLY A 149 -12.86 5.76 -3.25
CA GLY A 149 -13.84 6.64 -2.61
C GLY A 149 -13.24 8.00 -2.26
N SER A 150 -12.05 8.01 -1.67
CA SER A 150 -11.32 9.25 -1.34
C SER A 150 -10.98 10.07 -2.59
N TRP A 151 -10.55 9.42 -3.67
CA TRP A 151 -10.27 10.07 -4.94
C TRP A 151 -11.54 10.66 -5.56
N LEU A 152 -12.65 9.93 -5.59
CA LEU A 152 -13.91 10.38 -6.15
C LEU A 152 -14.39 11.70 -5.55
N ILE A 153 -14.23 11.88 -4.24
CA ILE A 153 -14.64 13.12 -3.53
C ILE A 153 -13.51 14.14 -3.37
N GLY A 154 -12.33 13.87 -3.92
CA GLY A 154 -11.16 14.77 -3.87
C GLY A 154 -10.61 15.03 -2.47
N GLN A 155 -10.99 14.22 -1.48
CA GLN A 155 -10.47 14.32 -0.12
C GLN A 155 -10.38 12.95 0.54
N ARG A 156 -9.45 12.82 1.49
CA ARG A 156 -9.25 11.59 2.21
C ARG A 156 -10.45 11.26 3.12
N ILE A 157 -10.98 10.04 3.00
CA ILE A 157 -11.90 9.48 3.96
C ILE A 157 -11.10 9.01 5.17
N ARG A 158 -11.31 9.63 6.33
CA ARG A 158 -10.69 9.16 7.58
C ARG A 158 -11.43 7.93 8.05
N LEU A 159 -10.67 6.85 8.24
CA LEU A 159 -11.19 5.62 8.82
C LEU A 159 -11.24 5.76 10.35
N GLU A 160 -12.36 5.35 10.93
CA GLU A 160 -12.53 5.24 12.37
C GLU A 160 -12.09 3.85 12.87
N GLN A 161 -12.22 2.82 12.01
CA GLN A 161 -11.81 1.45 12.30
C GLN A 161 -11.68 0.65 11.02
N ALA A 162 -10.71 -0.28 10.98
CA ALA A 162 -10.66 -1.38 10.03
C ALA A 162 -10.73 -2.72 10.77
N SER A 163 -11.56 -3.63 10.27
CA SER A 163 -11.76 -4.95 10.87
C SER A 163 -11.43 -6.04 9.87
N PHE A 164 -10.92 -7.17 10.35
CA PHE A 164 -10.50 -8.31 9.54
C PHE A 164 -11.01 -9.61 10.15
N ARG A 165 -11.54 -10.51 9.33
CA ARG A 165 -12.07 -11.82 9.77
C ARG A 165 -11.00 -12.76 10.30
N TYR A 166 -9.78 -12.59 9.87
CA TYR A 166 -8.64 -13.44 10.20
C TYR A 166 -7.89 -12.95 11.46
N PRO A 167 -7.12 -13.81 12.09
CA PRO A 167 -6.23 -13.45 13.20
C PRO A 167 -5.17 -12.45 12.75
N MET A 168 -4.57 -11.74 13.70
CA MET A 168 -3.48 -10.80 13.40
C MET A 168 -2.35 -11.51 12.63
N PRO A 169 -2.07 -11.10 11.38
CA PRO A 169 -1.02 -11.74 10.58
C PRO A 169 0.37 -11.25 11.02
N ALA A 170 1.41 -12.01 10.64
CA ALA A 170 2.79 -11.65 10.97
C ALA A 170 3.23 -10.30 10.38
N HIS A 171 2.61 -9.86 9.29
CA HIS A 171 2.86 -8.58 8.62
C HIS A 171 1.95 -7.44 9.10
N ALA A 172 1.26 -7.58 10.22
CA ALA A 172 0.30 -6.58 10.74
C ALA A 172 0.89 -5.17 10.89
N SER A 173 2.20 -5.04 11.09
CA SER A 173 2.89 -3.74 11.12
C SER A 173 2.80 -2.95 9.81
N GLU A 174 2.53 -3.61 8.67
CA GLU A 174 2.31 -2.92 7.40
C GLU A 174 0.92 -2.27 7.32
N TYR A 175 -0.03 -2.69 8.16
CA TYR A 175 -1.39 -2.14 8.16
C TYR A 175 -1.46 -0.69 8.61
N ASP A 176 -0.51 -0.22 9.41
CA ASP A 176 -0.40 1.20 9.78
C ASP A 176 -0.25 2.11 8.54
N LEU A 177 0.22 1.53 7.43
CA LEU A 177 0.39 2.21 6.14
C LEU A 177 -0.82 2.11 5.23
N LEU A 178 -1.58 1.02 5.37
CA LEU A 178 -2.74 0.73 4.55
C LEU A 178 -4.01 1.29 5.19
N PHE A 179 -4.12 1.14 6.51
CA PHE A 179 -5.29 1.47 7.33
C PHE A 179 -4.86 2.23 8.59
N PRO A 180 -4.49 3.52 8.50
CA PRO A 180 -4.04 4.31 9.65
C PRO A 180 -5.21 4.68 10.59
N CYS A 181 -5.74 3.67 11.25
CA CYS A 181 -6.85 3.71 12.19
C CYS A 181 -6.77 2.52 13.15
N PRO A 182 -7.58 2.45 14.22
CA PRO A 182 -7.70 1.26 15.07
C PRO A 182 -8.03 0.01 14.27
N LEU A 183 -7.28 -1.08 14.51
CA LEU A 183 -7.42 -2.37 13.82
C LEU A 183 -8.06 -3.41 14.73
N VAL A 184 -9.00 -4.19 14.20
CA VAL A 184 -9.68 -5.29 14.92
C VAL A 184 -9.53 -6.57 14.09
N PHE A 185 -8.83 -7.55 14.63
CA PHE A 185 -8.65 -8.87 14.03
C PHE A 185 -9.63 -9.89 14.62
N SER A 186 -9.82 -11.02 13.95
CA SER A 186 -10.78 -12.07 14.31
C SER A 186 -12.21 -11.53 14.46
N ALA A 187 -12.57 -10.54 13.64
CA ALA A 187 -13.90 -9.95 13.61
C ALA A 187 -14.89 -10.82 12.82
N ALA A 188 -16.18 -10.52 12.92
CA ALA A 188 -17.22 -11.23 12.18
C ALA A 188 -17.15 -11.03 10.67
N SER A 189 -16.60 -9.88 10.21
CA SER A 189 -16.40 -9.56 8.79
C SER A 189 -15.23 -8.62 8.61
N SER A 190 -14.59 -8.68 7.44
CA SER A 190 -13.63 -7.67 7.01
C SER A 190 -14.39 -6.40 6.61
N SER A 191 -14.03 -5.23 7.19
CA SER A 191 -14.79 -4.00 6.93
C SER A 191 -14.00 -2.74 7.25
N LEU A 192 -14.42 -1.64 6.62
CA LEU A 192 -13.97 -0.28 6.92
C LEU A 192 -15.12 0.53 7.51
N VAL A 193 -14.85 1.24 8.60
CA VAL A 193 -15.81 2.14 9.26
C VAL A 193 -15.32 3.56 9.14
N PHE A 194 -16.19 4.47 8.72
CA PHE A 194 -15.92 5.89 8.55
C PHE A 194 -17.17 6.73 8.80
N HIS A 195 -17.03 8.02 9.03
CA HIS A 195 -18.17 8.90 9.30
C HIS A 195 -19.07 9.03 8.07
N SER A 196 -20.40 8.83 8.27
CA SER A 196 -21.41 8.82 7.20
C SER A 196 -21.51 10.15 6.41
N ARG A 197 -20.99 11.27 6.96
CA ARG A 197 -20.93 12.57 6.27
C ARG A 197 -20.23 12.48 4.93
N TYR A 198 -19.22 11.60 4.76
CA TYR A 198 -18.53 11.45 3.49
C TYR A 198 -19.46 10.93 2.38
N LEU A 199 -20.48 10.13 2.72
CA LEU A 199 -21.39 9.54 1.76
C LEU A 199 -22.23 10.59 1.01
N SER A 200 -22.53 11.73 1.65
CA SER A 200 -23.30 12.83 1.05
C SER A 200 -22.47 13.79 0.19
N LEU A 201 -21.13 13.65 0.22
CA LEU A 201 -20.26 14.53 -0.56
C LEU A 201 -20.42 14.31 -2.06
N PRO A 202 -20.37 15.40 -2.86
CA PRO A 202 -20.40 15.29 -4.31
C PRO A 202 -19.11 14.68 -4.86
N LEU A 203 -19.20 14.02 -5.99
CA LEU A 203 -18.03 13.63 -6.76
C LEU A 203 -17.40 14.86 -7.40
N LEU A 204 -16.08 14.96 -7.30
CA LEU A 204 -15.27 16.05 -7.85
C LEU A 204 -14.51 15.65 -9.11
N GLN A 205 -14.56 14.37 -9.48
CA GLN A 205 -13.85 13.82 -10.63
C GLN A 205 -14.74 13.80 -11.87
N ASP A 206 -14.11 13.88 -13.03
CA ASP A 206 -14.72 13.84 -14.35
C ASP A 206 -14.07 12.76 -15.24
N GLU A 207 -14.55 12.60 -16.49
CA GLU A 207 -13.98 11.62 -17.42
C GLU A 207 -12.52 11.90 -17.76
N ARG A 208 -12.07 13.15 -17.75
CA ARG A 208 -10.68 13.51 -18.03
C ARG A 208 -9.77 13.06 -16.90
N THR A 209 -10.15 13.35 -15.66
CA THR A 209 -9.41 12.91 -14.47
C THR A 209 -9.48 11.41 -14.30
N LEU A 210 -10.61 10.77 -14.66
CA LEU A 210 -10.76 9.32 -14.68
C LEU A 210 -9.77 8.65 -15.64
N LYS A 211 -9.59 9.20 -16.85
CA LYS A 211 -8.61 8.67 -17.80
C LYS A 211 -7.21 8.58 -17.18
N HIS A 212 -6.72 9.67 -16.60
CA HIS A 212 -5.41 9.70 -15.94
C HIS A 212 -5.32 8.75 -14.74
N PHE A 213 -6.41 8.65 -13.97
CA PHE A 213 -6.49 7.72 -12.86
C PHE A 213 -6.35 6.26 -13.32
N LEU A 214 -7.05 5.87 -14.39
CA LEU A 214 -7.05 4.51 -14.92
C LEU A 214 -5.75 4.09 -15.62
N GLU A 215 -4.97 5.04 -16.14
CA GLU A 215 -3.66 4.74 -16.76
C GLU A 215 -2.71 3.99 -15.79
N ARG A 216 -2.87 4.20 -14.49
CA ARG A 216 -2.00 3.66 -13.45
C ARG A 216 -2.74 2.79 -12.43
N SER A 217 -4.04 2.93 -12.31
CA SER A 217 -4.86 2.20 -11.34
C SER A 217 -5.35 0.86 -11.89
N PRO A 218 -5.65 -0.13 -11.02
CA PRO A 218 -5.60 -0.02 -9.56
C PRO A 218 -4.21 -0.25 -8.95
N ALA A 219 -3.17 -0.56 -9.76
CA ALA A 219 -1.83 -0.87 -9.24
C ALA A 219 -1.26 0.26 -8.37
N ASP A 220 -1.36 1.51 -8.81
CA ASP A 220 -0.90 2.68 -8.04
C ASP A 220 -1.65 2.83 -6.71
N LEU A 221 -2.94 2.45 -6.67
CA LEU A 221 -3.68 2.47 -5.42
C LEU A 221 -3.09 1.52 -4.38
N LEU A 222 -2.54 0.38 -4.81
CA LEU A 222 -1.93 -0.59 -3.92
C LEU A 222 -0.49 -0.24 -3.55
N SER A 223 0.22 0.45 -4.43
CA SER A 223 1.65 0.78 -4.26
C SER A 223 1.89 1.99 -3.37
N ARG A 224 0.90 2.87 -3.19
CA ARG A 224 1.06 4.11 -2.40
C ARG A 224 0.61 3.90 -0.96
N PRO A 225 1.41 4.31 0.04
CA PRO A 225 0.95 4.32 1.42
C PRO A 225 -0.15 5.36 1.60
N ASP A 226 -1.09 5.09 2.49
CA ASP A 226 -2.02 6.11 2.96
C ASP A 226 -1.29 6.98 3.99
N GLU A 227 -0.84 8.17 3.58
CA GLU A 227 -0.20 9.13 4.46
C GLU A 227 -1.25 9.71 5.42
N GLY A 228 -1.39 9.08 6.60
CA GLY A 228 -2.23 9.58 7.68
C GLY A 228 -1.85 10.96 8.18
N ASP A 229 -2.70 11.55 9.02
CA ASP A 229 -2.42 12.80 9.74
C ASP A 229 -1.63 12.55 11.05
N SER A 230 -1.12 11.33 11.27
CA SER A 230 -0.31 11.00 12.43
C SER A 230 0.95 11.85 12.50
N LEU A 231 1.49 12.03 13.69
CA LEU A 231 2.73 12.79 13.88
C LEU A 231 3.90 12.14 13.12
N SER A 232 3.97 10.81 13.12
CA SER A 232 4.97 10.07 12.33
C SER A 232 4.84 10.36 10.82
N SER A 233 3.62 10.46 10.28
CA SER A 233 3.38 10.82 8.87
C SER A 233 3.79 12.26 8.57
N GLN A 234 3.54 13.20 9.48
CA GLN A 234 4.00 14.59 9.35
C GLN A 234 5.53 14.68 9.35
N ILE A 235 6.20 13.95 10.25
CA ILE A 235 7.66 13.89 10.31
C ILE A 235 8.24 13.27 9.03
N ARG A 236 7.66 12.17 8.54
CA ARG A 236 8.10 11.55 7.28
C ARG A 236 8.01 12.55 6.12
N ARG A 237 6.92 13.31 6.02
CA ARG A 237 6.77 14.36 4.99
C ARG A 237 7.84 15.44 5.12
N LEU A 238 8.18 15.86 6.34
CA LEU A 238 9.26 16.82 6.57
C LEU A 238 10.62 16.27 6.15
N LEU A 239 10.97 15.07 6.61
CA LEU A 239 12.24 14.43 6.28
C LEU A 239 12.40 14.10 4.79
N SER A 240 11.30 13.86 4.07
CA SER A 240 11.35 13.57 2.62
C SER A 240 11.51 14.83 1.75
N ARG A 241 11.25 16.02 2.27
CA ARG A 241 11.38 17.30 1.55
C ARG A 241 12.81 17.85 1.58
N ASP A 242 13.47 17.72 2.71
CA ASP A 242 14.81 18.26 2.91
C ASP A 242 15.87 17.22 2.55
N ARG A 243 16.81 17.65 1.71
CA ARG A 243 17.98 16.86 1.35
C ARG A 243 19.01 16.93 2.46
N THR A 244 19.95 15.99 2.49
CA THR A 244 21.05 15.94 3.47
C THR A 244 21.76 17.28 3.69
N PRO A 245 22.08 17.65 4.94
CA PRO A 245 21.86 16.85 6.15
C PRO A 245 20.41 16.90 6.63
N TRP A 246 19.88 15.73 7.01
CA TRP A 246 18.51 15.66 7.53
C TRP A 246 18.40 16.35 8.89
N PRO A 247 17.29 17.05 9.18
CA PRO A 247 17.09 17.70 10.45
C PRO A 247 17.19 16.68 11.60
N ASP A 248 17.69 17.13 12.73
CA ASP A 248 17.66 16.38 13.97
C ASP A 248 16.27 16.44 14.62
N LEU A 249 16.13 15.76 15.75
CA LEU A 249 14.85 15.69 16.46
C LEU A 249 14.45 17.07 17.00
N GLU A 250 15.41 17.85 17.41
CA GLU A 250 15.24 19.21 17.97
C GLU A 250 14.69 20.16 16.90
N ALA A 251 15.27 20.16 15.71
CA ALA A 251 14.81 20.97 14.57
C ALA A 251 13.39 20.56 14.13
N VAL A 252 13.08 19.27 14.09
CA VAL A 252 11.74 18.78 13.75
C VAL A 252 10.73 19.18 14.82
N ALA A 253 11.07 19.07 16.10
CA ALA A 253 10.21 19.48 17.20
C ALA A 253 9.90 21.00 17.15
N GLN A 254 10.91 21.81 16.85
CA GLN A 254 10.76 23.25 16.64
C GLN A 254 9.81 23.55 15.45
N HIS A 255 9.99 22.86 14.33
CA HIS A 255 9.13 23.04 13.15
C HIS A 255 7.66 22.68 13.44
N LEU A 256 7.43 21.68 14.29
CA LEU A 256 6.09 21.24 14.71
C LEU A 256 5.53 22.03 15.91
N HIS A 257 6.27 23.03 16.42
CA HIS A 257 5.91 23.84 17.57
C HIS A 257 5.61 23.02 18.85
N ILE A 258 6.36 21.94 19.07
CA ILE A 258 6.29 21.11 20.28
C ILE A 258 7.67 20.90 20.89
N SER A 259 7.72 20.47 22.16
CA SER A 259 9.00 20.15 22.78
C SER A 259 9.56 18.80 22.24
N PRO A 260 10.91 18.63 22.20
CA PRO A 260 11.52 17.35 21.86
C PRO A 260 11.03 16.18 22.73
N GLN A 261 10.73 16.45 24.00
CA GLN A 261 10.19 15.45 24.92
C GLN A 261 8.76 15.05 24.55
N THR A 262 7.92 16.00 24.19
CA THR A 262 6.56 15.79 23.69
C THR A 262 6.60 14.97 22.39
N LEU A 263 7.50 15.32 21.47
CA LEU A 263 7.70 14.61 20.23
C LEU A 263 8.05 13.12 20.47
N ARG A 264 9.02 12.85 21.35
CA ARG A 264 9.42 11.47 21.71
C ARG A 264 8.27 10.68 22.34
N ARG A 265 7.46 11.33 23.20
CA ARG A 265 6.31 10.69 23.86
C ARG A 265 5.26 10.30 22.83
N HIS A 266 4.84 11.20 21.96
CA HIS A 266 3.81 10.94 20.94
C HIS A 266 4.26 9.87 19.95
N LEU A 267 5.53 9.89 19.50
CA LEU A 267 6.06 8.83 18.64
C LEU A 267 6.03 7.46 19.33
N ARG A 268 6.29 7.40 20.64
CA ARG A 268 6.19 6.17 21.41
C ARG A 268 4.75 5.71 21.55
N GLU A 269 3.81 6.60 21.72
CA GLU A 269 2.36 6.33 21.74
C GLU A 269 1.90 5.79 20.36
N GLU A 270 2.52 6.23 19.25
CA GLU A 270 2.34 5.70 17.90
C GLU A 270 3.18 4.42 17.63
N GLY A 271 3.84 3.83 18.63
CA GLY A 271 4.63 2.59 18.48
C GLY A 271 5.94 2.75 17.71
N THR A 272 6.45 3.98 17.54
CA THR A 272 7.66 4.25 16.74
C THR A 272 8.64 5.20 17.46
N SER A 273 9.75 5.53 16.80
CA SER A 273 10.73 6.51 17.26
C SER A 273 11.26 7.35 16.10
N PHE A 274 11.82 8.51 16.41
CA PHE A 274 12.43 9.38 15.38
C PHE A 274 13.56 8.66 14.62
N GLN A 275 14.37 7.88 15.32
CA GLN A 275 15.43 7.09 14.69
C GLN A 275 14.85 5.99 13.76
N ALA A 276 13.79 5.30 14.18
CA ALA A 276 13.12 4.32 13.35
C ALA A 276 12.58 4.95 12.05
N LEU A 277 11.95 6.13 12.15
CA LEU A 277 11.47 6.87 10.97
C LEU A 277 12.60 7.27 10.01
N LYS A 278 13.74 7.73 10.55
CA LYS A 278 14.94 8.01 9.74
C LYS A 278 15.50 6.76 9.07
N ASP A 279 15.53 5.66 9.78
CA ASP A 279 16.02 4.39 9.25
C ASP A 279 15.11 3.83 8.15
N GLU A 280 13.78 3.94 8.31
CA GLU A 280 12.81 3.60 7.27
C GLU A 280 13.04 4.43 5.99
N LEU A 281 13.17 5.74 6.13
CA LEU A 281 13.40 6.63 4.98
C LEU A 281 14.75 6.35 4.31
N ARG A 282 15.82 6.10 5.09
CA ARG A 282 17.12 5.71 4.55
C ARG A 282 17.04 4.42 3.77
N ARG A 283 16.35 3.42 4.30
CA ARG A 283 16.11 2.14 3.62
C ARG A 283 15.39 2.35 2.30
N ASP A 284 14.29 3.11 2.30
CA ASP A 284 13.46 3.33 1.13
C ASP A 284 14.23 4.08 0.03
N ILE A 285 15.04 5.07 0.41
CA ILE A 285 15.93 5.80 -0.51
C ILE A 285 17.03 4.88 -1.05
N ALA A 286 17.62 4.03 -0.19
CA ALA A 286 18.63 3.07 -0.64
C ALA A 286 18.06 2.12 -1.68
N ILE A 287 16.89 1.53 -1.43
CA ILE A 287 16.21 0.62 -2.34
C ILE A 287 15.90 1.30 -3.67
N PHE A 288 15.41 2.54 -3.64
CA PHE A 288 15.14 3.31 -4.86
C PHE A 288 16.40 3.48 -5.74
N HIS A 289 17.55 3.85 -5.15
CA HIS A 289 18.79 4.04 -5.93
C HIS A 289 19.45 2.72 -6.32
N LEU A 290 19.33 1.69 -5.49
CA LEU A 290 19.82 0.35 -5.84
C LEU A 290 19.08 -0.19 -7.06
N GLY A 291 17.76 0.03 -7.13
CA GLY A 291 16.92 -0.43 -8.22
C GLY A 291 17.12 0.31 -9.55
N ARG A 292 17.73 1.46 -9.54
CA ARG A 292 17.99 2.25 -10.76
C ARG A 292 19.41 2.08 -11.27
N ALA A 293 20.32 1.53 -10.47
CA ALA A 293 21.74 1.39 -10.75
C ALA A 293 22.45 2.70 -11.23
N ASP A 294 21.85 3.86 -10.91
CA ASP A 294 22.32 5.19 -11.34
C ASP A 294 23.47 5.73 -10.44
N LEU A 295 23.65 5.15 -9.27
CA LEU A 295 24.66 5.53 -8.29
C LEU A 295 25.48 4.33 -7.83
N SER A 296 26.75 4.54 -7.49
CA SER A 296 27.59 3.57 -6.81
C SER A 296 27.12 3.34 -5.37
N LEU A 297 27.51 2.22 -4.75
CA LEU A 297 27.18 1.96 -3.34
C LEU A 297 27.78 3.02 -2.40
N GLN A 298 28.93 3.58 -2.76
CA GLN A 298 29.55 4.66 -2.01
C GLN A 298 28.72 5.95 -2.09
N GLU A 299 28.30 6.36 -3.29
CA GLU A 299 27.47 7.55 -3.48
C GLU A 299 26.13 7.44 -2.76
N ILE A 300 25.53 6.23 -2.75
CA ILE A 300 24.30 5.98 -1.98
C ILE A 300 24.58 6.15 -0.48
N ALA A 301 25.67 5.59 0.05
CA ALA A 301 26.04 5.74 1.45
C ALA A 301 26.21 7.21 1.85
N GLU A 302 26.91 7.99 1.04
CA GLU A 302 27.13 9.42 1.23
C GLU A 302 25.80 10.21 1.22
N GLN A 303 24.92 9.94 0.24
CA GLN A 303 23.60 10.58 0.17
C GLN A 303 22.70 10.27 1.37
N LEU A 304 22.88 9.10 1.97
CA LEU A 304 22.14 8.69 3.17
C LEU A 304 22.78 9.21 4.47
N GLY A 305 23.89 9.97 4.36
CA GLY A 305 24.60 10.57 5.51
C GLY A 305 25.42 9.56 6.30
N PHE A 306 25.92 8.49 5.67
CA PHE A 306 26.89 7.58 6.27
C PHE A 306 28.31 8.09 5.97
N SER A 307 29.14 8.20 7.01
CA SER A 307 30.56 8.56 6.87
C SER A 307 31.41 7.43 6.24
N GLU A 308 30.94 6.18 6.40
CA GLU A 308 31.66 4.99 5.97
C GLU A 308 30.73 4.06 5.20
N PRO A 309 31.09 3.58 3.99
CA PRO A 309 30.30 2.59 3.24
C PRO A 309 30.00 1.31 4.01
N SER A 310 30.94 0.89 4.87
CA SER A 310 30.79 -0.29 5.74
C SER A 310 29.64 -0.13 6.73
N ALA A 311 29.41 1.09 7.24
CA ALA A 311 28.29 1.38 8.15
C ALA A 311 26.96 1.29 7.42
N PHE A 312 26.89 1.81 6.19
CA PHE A 312 25.72 1.65 5.31
C PHE A 312 25.43 0.17 5.04
N HIS A 313 26.43 -0.63 4.67
CA HIS A 313 26.25 -2.06 4.41
C HIS A 313 25.64 -2.79 5.61
N ARG A 314 26.14 -2.55 6.83
CA ARG A 314 25.60 -3.15 8.05
C ARG A 314 24.17 -2.69 8.33
N ALA A 315 23.90 -1.39 8.19
CA ALA A 315 22.58 -0.84 8.41
C ALA A 315 21.55 -1.39 7.41
N PHE A 316 21.91 -1.42 6.12
CA PHE A 316 21.02 -1.93 5.05
C PHE A 316 20.70 -3.43 5.27
N LYS A 317 21.71 -4.25 5.59
CA LYS A 317 21.49 -5.66 5.92
C LYS A 317 20.61 -5.84 7.17
N LYS A 318 20.76 -4.95 8.17
CA LYS A 318 19.88 -4.96 9.35
C LYS A 318 18.43 -4.62 8.96
N TRP A 319 18.21 -3.68 8.04
CA TRP A 319 16.88 -3.24 7.63
C TRP A 319 16.17 -4.24 6.72
N THR A 320 16.90 -4.89 5.80
CA THR A 320 16.34 -5.66 4.67
C THR A 320 16.67 -7.14 4.69
N GLY A 321 17.55 -7.60 5.58
CA GLY A 321 18.03 -8.99 5.64
C GLY A 321 19.12 -9.31 4.62
N VAL A 322 19.28 -8.53 3.56
CA VAL A 322 20.23 -8.75 2.45
C VAL A 322 21.26 -7.63 2.35
N THR A 323 22.39 -7.86 1.70
CA THR A 323 23.39 -6.81 1.48
C THR A 323 23.00 -5.89 0.31
N PRO A 324 23.47 -4.62 0.28
CA PRO A 324 23.20 -3.72 -0.85
C PRO A 324 23.70 -4.28 -2.19
N GLY A 325 24.86 -4.96 -2.20
CA GLY A 325 25.42 -5.57 -3.40
C GLY A 325 24.56 -6.73 -3.90
N ALA A 326 24.12 -7.63 -2.99
CA ALA A 326 23.19 -8.69 -3.35
C ALA A 326 21.85 -8.15 -3.85
N TYR A 327 21.36 -7.05 -3.27
CA TYR A 327 20.14 -6.40 -3.73
C TYR A 327 20.29 -5.85 -5.16
N ARG A 328 21.39 -5.16 -5.44
CA ARG A 328 21.69 -4.60 -6.79
C ARG A 328 21.94 -5.66 -7.85
N ALA A 329 22.66 -6.73 -7.52
CA ALA A 329 22.99 -7.81 -8.47
C ALA A 329 21.74 -8.55 -9.00
N GLN A 330 20.59 -8.33 -8.38
CA GLN A 330 19.30 -8.91 -8.77
C GLN A 330 18.62 -8.13 -9.91
N GLU A 331 19.12 -6.92 -10.25
CA GLU A 331 18.56 -6.06 -11.29
C GLU A 331 19.45 -5.95 -12.55
N SER A 332 20.62 -6.58 -12.55
CA SER A 332 21.54 -6.67 -13.68
C SER A 332 21.31 -7.95 -14.47
#